data_5b2739e3d22fba6dbddba887dc5fbf0f
#
_entry.id   5b2739e3d22fba6dbddba887dc5fbf0f
#
_cell.length_a   1.000
_cell.length_b   1.000
_cell.length_c   1.000
_cell.angle_alpha   90.00
_cell.angle_beta   90.00
_cell.angle_gamma   90.00
#
_symmetry.space_group_name_H-M   'P 1'
#
loop_
_entity.id
_entity.type
_entity.pdbx_description
1 polymer ?
#
loop_
_entity_poly.entity_id
_entity_poly.type
_entity_poly.pdbx_seq_one_letter_code
_entity_poly.pdbx_strand_id
1 'polypeptide(L)'
;NFPELKIEIHEENVHNLEEALRKGRIDVAFFTLSEQEKADDKYLYYQILGKEEIVLTVKKGTEIACKPLRKIGFQYPWVELSCFEKFAFILLKKNMRLGQIAEEILKENHISPEKIEIAGIETAQELVANSYGVCLCSSLGVREYQNRLDIYSFGKQPVTWKFVAALRIGGYMTEPLKYLIQLYQTAAERVQGKYNED
;
A
#
# COMPACT_ATOMS: atom_id res chain seq x y z
N ASN A 1 -10.72 -24.87 -7.75
CA ASN A 1 -10.42 -25.47 -9.05
C ASN A 1 -9.27 -26.49 -9.00
N PHE A 2 -8.48 -26.55 -7.91
CA PHE A 2 -7.32 -27.43 -7.75
C PHE A 2 -7.35 -28.09 -6.36
N PRO A 3 -8.22 -29.10 -6.13
CA PRO A 3 -8.45 -29.65 -4.79
C PRO A 3 -7.24 -30.37 -4.19
N GLU A 4 -6.32 -30.85 -5.03
CA GLU A 4 -5.10 -31.54 -4.59
C GLU A 4 -3.91 -30.56 -4.36
N LEU A 5 -4.11 -29.26 -4.59
CA LEU A 5 -3.05 -28.28 -4.42
C LEU A 5 -2.75 -28.05 -2.94
N LYS A 6 -1.51 -28.25 -2.55
CA LYS A 6 -0.98 -27.84 -1.25
C LYS A 6 -0.37 -26.45 -1.38
N ILE A 7 -0.83 -25.52 -0.54
CA ILE A 7 -0.33 -24.15 -0.49
C ILE A 7 0.41 -23.96 0.82
N GLU A 8 1.63 -23.45 0.74
CA GLU A 8 2.41 -22.98 1.87
C GLU A 8 2.58 -21.47 1.76
N ILE A 9 2.28 -20.74 2.84
CA ILE A 9 2.33 -19.28 2.87
C ILE A 9 3.48 -18.84 3.77
N HIS A 10 4.35 -17.97 3.24
CA HIS A 10 5.46 -17.37 3.96
C HIS A 10 5.25 -15.85 4.01
N GLU A 11 5.27 -15.27 5.21
CA GLU A 11 5.21 -13.82 5.42
C GLU A 11 6.59 -13.32 5.86
N GLU A 12 7.24 -12.56 4.98
CA GLU A 12 8.59 -12.07 5.16
C GLU A 12 8.76 -10.67 4.57
N ASN A 13 9.86 -9.99 4.86
CA ASN A 13 10.22 -8.77 4.16
C ASN A 13 10.59 -9.05 2.69
N VAL A 14 10.54 -8.01 1.85
CA VAL A 14 10.74 -8.13 0.39
C VAL A 14 12.10 -8.78 0.08
N HIS A 15 13.17 -8.39 0.76
CA HIS A 15 14.51 -8.93 0.53
C HIS A 15 14.56 -10.46 0.75
N ASN A 16 13.97 -10.95 1.85
CA ASN A 16 13.91 -12.38 2.16
C ASN A 16 13.05 -13.15 1.16
N LEU A 17 11.93 -12.56 0.70
CA LEU A 17 11.06 -13.15 -0.32
C LEU A 17 11.79 -13.27 -1.66
N GLU A 18 12.50 -12.23 -2.09
CA GLU A 18 13.30 -12.27 -3.31
C GLU A 18 14.42 -13.32 -3.23
N GLU A 19 15.11 -13.41 -2.08
CA GLU A 19 16.12 -14.43 -1.88
C GLU A 19 15.54 -15.85 -1.91
N ALA A 20 14.35 -16.04 -1.33
CA ALA A 20 13.63 -17.32 -1.37
C ALA A 20 13.22 -17.70 -2.80
N LEU A 21 12.79 -16.74 -3.61
CA LEU A 21 12.50 -16.94 -5.05
C LEU A 21 13.77 -17.33 -5.81
N ARG A 22 14.90 -16.60 -5.64
CA ARG A 22 16.17 -16.91 -6.32
C ARG A 22 16.65 -18.32 -6.00
N LYS A 23 16.46 -18.77 -4.75
CA LYS A 23 16.81 -20.11 -4.28
C LYS A 23 15.77 -21.19 -4.63
N GLY A 24 14.64 -20.82 -5.23
CA GLY A 24 13.56 -21.73 -5.58
C GLY A 24 12.83 -22.34 -4.36
N ARG A 25 12.87 -21.67 -3.20
CA ARG A 25 12.16 -22.09 -1.99
C ARG A 25 10.69 -21.73 -1.99
N ILE A 26 10.33 -20.71 -2.77
CA ILE A 26 8.95 -20.32 -3.06
C ILE A 26 8.77 -20.15 -4.56
N ASP A 27 7.54 -20.29 -5.05
CA ASP A 27 7.21 -20.22 -6.48
C ASP A 27 6.85 -18.81 -6.92
N VAL A 28 6.22 -18.02 -6.05
CA VAL A 28 5.79 -16.64 -6.29
C VAL A 28 5.86 -15.85 -5.00
N ALA A 29 6.13 -14.56 -5.11
CA ALA A 29 5.99 -13.61 -4.01
C ALA A 29 5.13 -12.41 -4.46
N PHE A 30 4.26 -11.95 -3.56
CA PHE A 30 3.44 -10.76 -3.77
C PHE A 30 3.90 -9.67 -2.82
N PHE A 31 4.26 -8.51 -3.35
CA PHE A 31 4.70 -7.37 -2.54
C PHE A 31 4.54 -6.05 -3.31
N THR A 32 4.84 -4.95 -2.65
CA THR A 32 4.78 -3.62 -3.26
C THR A 32 6.17 -3.11 -3.61
N LEU A 33 6.27 -2.36 -4.71
CA LEU A 33 7.46 -1.62 -5.12
C LEU A 33 7.13 -0.13 -5.17
N SER A 34 8.04 0.73 -4.71
CA SER A 34 7.92 2.17 -4.93
C SER A 34 8.06 2.49 -6.43
N GLU A 35 7.58 3.66 -6.86
CA GLU A 35 7.74 4.09 -8.27
C GLU A 35 9.22 4.24 -8.66
N GLN A 36 10.10 4.51 -7.70
CA GLN A 36 11.54 4.72 -7.91
C GLN A 36 12.31 3.41 -7.95
N GLU A 37 11.77 2.33 -7.36
CA GLU A 37 12.43 1.03 -7.40
C GLU A 37 12.33 0.42 -8.79
N LYS A 38 13.49 0.12 -9.35
CA LYS A 38 13.58 -0.60 -10.62
C LYS A 38 13.30 -2.08 -10.35
N ALA A 39 12.30 -2.61 -11.03
CA ALA A 39 12.08 -4.05 -11.16
C ALA A 39 13.13 -4.65 -12.12
N ASP A 40 14.41 -4.51 -11.79
CA ASP A 40 15.52 -4.92 -12.65
C ASP A 40 16.43 -5.89 -11.88
N ASP A 41 16.06 -7.17 -11.93
CA ASP A 41 16.81 -8.26 -11.34
C ASP A 41 17.13 -9.31 -12.44
N LYS A 42 18.37 -9.84 -12.43
CA LYS A 42 18.83 -10.81 -13.42
C LYS A 42 18.10 -12.16 -13.33
N TYR A 43 17.52 -12.46 -12.18
CA TYR A 43 16.95 -13.78 -11.86
C TYR A 43 15.44 -13.72 -11.61
N LEU A 44 14.87 -12.53 -11.43
CA LEU A 44 13.47 -12.35 -11.08
C LEU A 44 12.74 -11.54 -12.16
N TYR A 45 11.52 -11.98 -12.44
CA TYR A 45 10.57 -11.26 -13.28
C TYR A 45 9.47 -10.69 -12.39
N TYR A 46 9.12 -9.43 -12.59
CA TYR A 46 8.10 -8.71 -11.82
C TYR A 46 6.91 -8.39 -12.73
N GLN A 47 5.81 -9.05 -12.48
CA GLN A 47 4.53 -8.73 -13.14
C GLN A 47 3.80 -7.69 -12.32
N ILE A 48 3.57 -6.50 -12.88
CA ILE A 48 2.76 -5.46 -12.25
C ILE A 48 1.30 -5.91 -12.29
N LEU A 49 0.66 -6.00 -11.13
CA LEU A 49 -0.74 -6.38 -10.96
C LEU A 49 -1.66 -5.17 -10.81
N GLY A 50 -1.12 -4.05 -10.32
CA GLY A 50 -1.85 -2.81 -10.15
C GLY A 50 -0.99 -1.72 -9.52
N LYS A 51 -1.59 -0.53 -9.40
CA LYS A 51 -1.03 0.60 -8.66
C LYS A 51 -2.00 1.02 -7.58
N GLU A 52 -1.46 1.45 -6.47
CA GLU A 52 -2.24 1.95 -5.34
C GLU A 52 -1.74 3.34 -4.94
N GLU A 53 -2.66 4.20 -4.58
CA GLU A 53 -2.32 5.50 -4.02
C GLU A 53 -2.03 5.36 -2.51
N ILE A 54 -1.01 6.06 -2.04
CA ILE A 54 -0.78 6.29 -0.62
C ILE A 54 -1.64 7.47 -0.22
N VAL A 55 -2.48 7.26 0.77
CA VAL A 55 -3.49 8.21 1.24
C VAL A 55 -3.31 8.54 2.70
N LEU A 56 -3.87 9.66 3.12
CA LEU A 56 -3.97 10.03 4.53
C LEU A 56 -5.34 9.62 5.05
N THR A 57 -5.38 9.02 6.23
CA THR A 57 -6.62 8.68 6.94
C THR A 57 -6.73 9.44 8.25
N VAL A 58 -7.95 9.86 8.57
CA VAL A 58 -8.32 10.49 9.83
C VAL A 58 -9.69 9.98 10.25
N LYS A 59 -10.03 10.05 11.54
CA LYS A 59 -11.38 9.69 12.00
C LYS A 59 -12.44 10.49 11.26
N LYS A 60 -13.51 9.83 10.85
CA LYS A 60 -14.62 10.44 10.13
C LYS A 60 -15.22 11.63 10.90
N GLY A 61 -15.40 12.73 10.18
CA GLY A 61 -15.96 13.97 10.73
C GLY A 61 -14.98 14.78 11.58
N THR A 62 -13.68 14.48 11.54
CA THR A 62 -12.67 15.31 12.22
C THR A 62 -12.55 16.67 11.51
N GLU A 63 -12.62 17.75 12.30
CA GLU A 63 -12.33 19.09 11.78
C GLU A 63 -10.85 19.23 11.44
N ILE A 64 -10.57 19.61 10.19
CA ILE A 64 -9.21 19.84 9.67
C ILE A 64 -9.02 21.31 9.30
N ALA A 65 -7.78 21.77 9.33
CA ALA A 65 -7.45 23.18 9.12
C ALA A 65 -7.66 23.69 7.68
N CYS A 66 -7.90 22.81 6.72
CA CYS A 66 -8.11 23.16 5.32
C CYS A 66 -9.40 22.57 4.78
N LYS A 67 -9.89 23.14 3.67
CA LYS A 67 -11.05 22.61 2.95
C LYS A 67 -10.56 21.57 1.91
N PRO A 68 -11.05 20.31 1.95
CA PRO A 68 -10.73 19.34 0.93
C PRO A 68 -11.22 19.78 -0.46
N LEU A 69 -10.41 19.51 -1.49
CA LEU A 69 -10.68 19.87 -2.87
C LEU A 69 -10.72 18.62 -3.75
N ARG A 70 -11.56 18.62 -4.79
CA ARG A 70 -11.48 17.63 -5.86
C ARG A 70 -10.41 18.07 -6.86
N LYS A 71 -9.40 17.25 -7.08
CA LYS A 71 -8.34 17.47 -8.09
C LYS A 71 -8.31 16.32 -9.07
N ILE A 72 -8.17 16.62 -10.35
CA ILE A 72 -8.05 15.63 -11.42
C ILE A 72 -6.78 14.79 -11.18
N GLY A 73 -6.89 13.47 -11.35
CA GLY A 73 -5.79 12.52 -11.18
C GLY A 73 -5.61 12.00 -9.76
N PHE A 74 -6.38 12.49 -8.77
CA PHE A 74 -6.38 12.00 -7.40
C PHE A 74 -7.63 11.16 -7.13
N GLN A 75 -7.44 10.07 -6.39
CA GLN A 75 -8.51 9.11 -6.09
C GLN A 75 -9.50 9.65 -5.05
N TYR A 76 -9.01 10.40 -4.05
CA TYR A 76 -9.80 10.94 -2.94
C TYR A 76 -9.79 12.47 -2.94
N PRO A 77 -10.66 13.13 -2.14
CA PRO A 77 -10.54 14.57 -1.92
C PRO A 77 -9.10 14.94 -1.51
N TRP A 78 -8.56 15.95 -2.15
CA TRP A 78 -7.18 16.37 -1.93
C TRP A 78 -7.08 17.38 -0.80
N VAL A 79 -6.02 17.27 0.00
CA VAL A 79 -5.65 18.19 1.07
C VAL A 79 -4.15 18.49 1.04
N GLU A 80 -3.75 19.62 1.62
CA GLU A 80 -2.35 19.83 1.96
C GLU A 80 -2.00 19.05 3.24
N LEU A 81 -0.88 18.35 3.21
CA LEU A 81 -0.46 17.51 4.33
C LEU A 81 -0.16 18.34 5.59
N SER A 82 0.25 19.59 5.43
CA SER A 82 0.44 20.57 6.52
C SER A 82 -0.81 20.83 7.36
N CYS A 83 -2.00 20.58 6.81
CA CYS A 83 -3.27 20.69 7.56
C CYS A 83 -3.34 19.72 8.75
N PHE A 84 -2.49 18.70 8.75
CA PHE A 84 -2.43 17.66 9.76
C PHE A 84 -1.19 17.74 10.66
N GLU A 85 -0.40 18.80 10.56
CA GLU A 85 0.86 18.95 11.33
C GLU A 85 0.65 18.88 12.85
N LYS A 86 -0.54 19.29 13.34
CA LYS A 86 -0.89 19.25 14.77
C LYS A 86 -1.38 17.88 15.24
N PHE A 87 -1.59 16.94 14.35
CA PHE A 87 -2.01 15.59 14.69
C PHE A 87 -0.78 14.69 14.93
N ALA A 88 -0.92 13.73 15.83
CA ALA A 88 0.04 12.64 15.92
C ALA A 88 -0.07 11.77 14.66
N PHE A 89 1.06 11.39 14.08
CA PHE A 89 1.11 10.46 12.95
C PHE A 89 1.38 9.05 13.44
N ILE A 90 0.42 8.17 13.19
CA ILE A 90 0.53 6.74 13.46
C ILE A 90 1.17 6.10 12.24
N LEU A 91 2.43 5.67 12.39
CA LEU A 91 3.26 5.19 11.30
C LEU A 91 3.63 3.72 11.50
N LEU A 92 3.80 2.99 10.43
CA LEU A 92 4.43 1.69 10.51
C LEU A 92 5.93 1.84 10.81
N LYS A 93 6.51 0.83 11.45
CA LYS A 93 7.94 0.81 11.77
C LYS A 93 8.81 1.05 10.53
N LYS A 94 9.95 1.72 10.69
CA LYS A 94 10.90 2.08 9.62
C LYS A 94 11.51 0.89 8.86
N ASN A 95 11.47 -0.32 9.42
CA ASN A 95 11.86 -1.53 8.72
C ASN A 95 10.78 -2.07 7.78
N MET A 96 9.60 -1.47 7.76
CA MET A 96 8.50 -1.75 6.84
C MET A 96 8.47 -0.73 5.72
N ARG A 97 8.17 -1.16 4.50
CA ARG A 97 8.14 -0.30 3.31
C ARG A 97 7.24 0.93 3.48
N LEU A 98 6.02 0.73 3.96
CA LEU A 98 5.09 1.85 4.17
C LEU A 98 5.61 2.84 5.21
N GLY A 99 6.31 2.36 6.25
CA GLY A 99 6.96 3.22 7.23
C GLY A 99 8.08 4.08 6.61
N GLN A 100 8.88 3.50 5.71
CA GLN A 100 9.92 4.23 4.97
C GLN A 100 9.31 5.32 4.07
N ILE A 101 8.31 4.96 3.27
CA ILE A 101 7.59 5.89 2.39
C ILE A 101 6.95 7.03 3.21
N ALA A 102 6.32 6.72 4.34
CA ALA A 102 5.70 7.72 5.19
C ALA A 102 6.74 8.72 5.76
N GLU A 103 7.91 8.24 6.18
CA GLU A 103 9.00 9.11 6.63
C GLU A 103 9.52 10.02 5.50
N GLU A 104 9.67 9.49 4.29
CA GLU A 104 10.06 10.27 3.11
C GLU A 104 9.03 11.35 2.79
N ILE A 105 7.73 11.00 2.78
CA ILE A 105 6.63 11.95 2.57
C ILE A 105 6.67 13.08 3.60
N LEU A 106 6.81 12.77 4.88
CA LEU A 106 6.88 13.77 5.94
C LEU A 106 8.08 14.69 5.76
N LYS A 107 9.25 14.12 5.44
CA LYS A 107 10.48 14.88 5.19
C LYS A 107 10.35 15.82 3.98
N GLU A 108 9.84 15.33 2.85
CA GLU A 108 9.63 16.12 1.63
C GLU A 108 8.65 17.28 1.82
N ASN A 109 7.65 17.08 2.68
CA ASN A 109 6.67 18.11 3.02
C ASN A 109 7.09 19.00 4.21
N HIS A 110 8.30 18.81 4.75
CA HIS A 110 8.85 19.58 5.88
C HIS A 110 7.96 19.51 7.14
N ILE A 111 7.30 18.37 7.38
CA ILE A 111 6.42 18.13 8.51
C ILE A 111 7.16 17.28 9.54
N SER A 112 7.16 17.72 10.81
CA SER A 112 7.78 17.01 11.92
C SER A 112 6.79 16.82 13.06
N PRO A 113 5.78 15.97 12.89
CA PRO A 113 4.73 15.74 13.87
C PRO A 113 5.20 14.84 15.02
N GLU A 114 4.38 14.75 16.08
CA GLU A 114 4.46 13.63 17.02
C GLU A 114 4.22 12.31 16.28
N LYS A 115 5.01 11.25 16.59
CA LYS A 115 4.95 9.96 15.90
C LYS A 115 4.64 8.83 16.89
N ILE A 116 3.71 7.97 16.49
CA ILE A 116 3.39 6.71 17.15
C ILE A 116 3.77 5.58 16.19
N GLU A 117 4.83 4.82 16.51
CA GLU A 117 5.29 3.72 15.67
C GLU A 117 4.64 2.40 16.08
N ILE A 118 4.09 1.68 15.11
CA ILE A 118 3.41 0.39 15.31
C ILE A 118 3.82 -0.63 14.24
N ALA A 119 3.44 -1.89 14.44
CA ALA A 119 3.82 -2.97 13.52
C ALA A 119 2.74 -3.35 12.51
N GLY A 120 1.45 -3.09 12.79
CA GLY A 120 0.33 -3.55 11.96
C GLY A 120 -0.55 -2.42 11.45
N ILE A 121 -0.96 -2.50 10.18
CA ILE A 121 -1.80 -1.48 9.55
C ILE A 121 -3.22 -1.49 10.13
N GLU A 122 -3.77 -2.64 10.47
CA GLU A 122 -5.08 -2.77 11.11
C GLU A 122 -5.10 -2.04 12.46
N THR A 123 -4.04 -2.21 13.27
CA THR A 123 -3.89 -1.48 14.53
C THR A 123 -3.80 0.03 14.29
N ALA A 124 -3.08 0.47 13.23
CA ALA A 124 -3.05 1.88 12.86
C ALA A 124 -4.45 2.42 12.59
N GLN A 125 -5.22 1.75 11.74
CA GLN A 125 -6.56 2.19 11.37
C GLN A 125 -7.52 2.21 12.56
N GLU A 126 -7.43 1.23 13.49
CA GLU A 126 -8.19 1.25 14.73
C GLU A 126 -7.84 2.44 15.61
N LEU A 127 -6.57 2.78 15.75
CA LEU A 127 -6.14 3.95 16.51
C LEU A 127 -6.66 5.25 15.87
N VAL A 128 -6.57 5.38 14.53
CA VAL A 128 -7.12 6.52 13.79
C VAL A 128 -8.62 6.64 14.01
N ALA A 129 -9.37 5.54 13.86
CA ALA A 129 -10.82 5.52 14.05
C ALA A 129 -11.25 5.91 15.49
N ASN A 130 -10.34 5.78 16.46
CA ASN A 130 -10.53 6.16 17.84
C ASN A 130 -9.89 7.53 18.21
N SER A 131 -9.52 8.36 17.22
CA SER A 131 -9.01 9.73 17.40
C SER A 131 -7.61 9.84 18.01
N TYR A 132 -6.77 8.80 17.92
CA TYR A 132 -5.39 8.87 18.40
C TYR A 132 -4.42 9.59 17.45
N GLY A 133 -4.87 9.89 16.23
CA GLY A 133 -4.04 10.58 15.26
C GLY A 133 -4.50 10.33 13.81
N VAL A 134 -3.56 10.47 12.88
CA VAL A 134 -3.75 10.25 11.45
C VAL A 134 -2.73 9.22 10.95
N CYS A 135 -3.01 8.55 9.84
CA CYS A 135 -2.11 7.52 9.29
C CYS A 135 -1.94 7.70 7.78
N LEU A 136 -0.71 7.49 7.30
CA LEU A 136 -0.42 7.30 5.88
C LEU A 136 -0.47 5.80 5.57
N CYS A 137 -1.30 5.41 4.60
CA CYS A 137 -1.51 4.01 4.24
C CYS A 137 -1.90 3.85 2.78
N SER A 138 -1.96 2.62 2.28
CA SER A 138 -2.44 2.38 0.92
C SER A 138 -3.96 2.50 0.82
N SER A 139 -4.42 2.92 -0.34
CA SER A 139 -5.85 3.03 -0.65
C SER A 139 -6.60 1.69 -0.54
N LEU A 140 -5.93 0.56 -0.72
CA LEU A 140 -6.49 -0.77 -0.46
C LEU A 140 -6.67 -1.05 1.04
N GLY A 141 -5.68 -0.69 1.84
CA GLY A 141 -5.66 -0.97 3.28
C GLY A 141 -6.75 -0.25 4.08
N VAL A 142 -7.40 0.77 3.48
CA VAL A 142 -8.46 1.55 4.16
C VAL A 142 -9.89 1.11 3.82
N ARG A 143 -10.07 0.14 2.94
CA ARG A 143 -11.40 -0.22 2.42
C ARG A 143 -12.40 -0.62 3.48
N GLU A 144 -11.99 -1.43 4.42
CA GLU A 144 -12.85 -1.92 5.49
C GLU A 144 -13.21 -0.81 6.48
N TYR A 145 -12.46 0.28 6.47
CA TYR A 145 -12.60 1.42 7.39
C TYR A 145 -13.31 2.64 6.81
N GLN A 146 -13.74 2.62 5.54
CA GLN A 146 -14.36 3.78 4.84
C GLN A 146 -15.57 4.38 5.57
N ASN A 147 -16.30 3.58 6.34
CA ASN A 147 -17.44 4.05 7.13
C ASN A 147 -17.02 4.79 8.42
N ARG A 148 -15.77 4.61 8.86
CA ARG A 148 -15.23 5.13 10.12
C ARG A 148 -14.16 6.20 9.93
N LEU A 149 -13.58 6.30 8.73
CA LEU A 149 -12.49 7.19 8.39
C LEU A 149 -12.85 8.12 7.24
N ASP A 150 -12.34 9.34 7.28
CA ASP A 150 -12.20 10.20 6.11
C ASP A 150 -10.83 9.94 5.49
N ILE A 151 -10.79 9.89 4.16
CA ILE A 151 -9.63 9.51 3.36
C ILE A 151 -9.30 10.67 2.43
N TYR A 152 -8.04 11.05 2.40
CA TYR A 152 -7.56 12.17 1.61
C TYR A 152 -6.35 11.80 0.78
N SER A 153 -6.36 12.27 -0.47
CA SER A 153 -5.17 12.37 -1.31
C SER A 153 -4.38 13.62 -0.96
N PHE A 154 -3.10 13.65 -1.24
CA PHE A 154 -2.20 14.77 -0.95
C PHE A 154 -1.06 14.88 -1.98
N GLY A 155 -0.21 15.92 -1.84
CA GLY A 155 0.94 16.10 -2.69
C GLY A 155 0.65 16.83 -4.01
N LYS A 156 1.71 17.06 -4.81
CA LYS A 156 1.60 17.71 -6.14
C LYS A 156 1.02 16.75 -7.18
N GLN A 157 1.30 15.47 -7.03
CA GLN A 157 0.77 14.34 -7.79
C GLN A 157 0.52 13.17 -6.84
N PRO A 158 -0.34 12.20 -7.20
CA PRO A 158 -0.57 11.04 -6.35
C PRO A 158 0.73 10.31 -6.03
N VAL A 159 0.97 10.05 -4.76
CA VAL A 159 2.06 9.17 -4.34
C VAL A 159 1.57 7.74 -4.50
N THR A 160 2.22 6.98 -5.36
CA THR A 160 1.78 5.61 -5.67
C THR A 160 2.88 4.59 -5.45
N TRP A 161 2.49 3.37 -5.24
CA TRP A 161 3.34 2.19 -5.33
C TRP A 161 2.74 1.15 -6.27
N LYS A 162 3.57 0.21 -6.74
CA LYS A 162 3.15 -0.90 -7.60
C LYS A 162 2.96 -2.14 -6.76
N PHE A 163 1.83 -2.83 -6.92
CA PHE A 163 1.65 -4.17 -6.42
C PHE A 163 2.11 -5.17 -7.47
N VAL A 164 2.99 -6.07 -7.13
CA VAL A 164 3.63 -6.98 -8.08
C VAL A 164 3.57 -8.43 -7.64
N ALA A 165 3.53 -9.33 -8.63
CA ALA A 165 3.88 -10.72 -8.48
C ALA A 165 5.32 -10.90 -8.98
N ALA A 166 6.22 -11.34 -8.11
CA ALA A 166 7.60 -11.65 -8.46
C ALA A 166 7.76 -13.16 -8.66
N LEU A 167 8.46 -13.54 -9.73
CA LEU A 167 8.69 -14.92 -10.13
C LEU A 167 10.14 -15.10 -10.52
N ARG A 168 10.66 -16.32 -10.42
CA ARG A 168 12.00 -16.65 -10.90
C ARG A 168 12.00 -16.77 -12.43
N ILE A 169 12.94 -16.10 -13.09
CA ILE A 169 13.15 -16.25 -14.54
C ILE A 169 13.53 -17.71 -14.84
N GLY A 170 12.86 -18.30 -15.82
CA GLY A 170 13.03 -19.72 -16.17
C GLY A 170 12.38 -20.70 -15.19
N GLY A 171 11.64 -20.20 -14.18
CA GLY A 171 10.81 -21.03 -13.32
C GLY A 171 9.63 -21.64 -14.08
N TYR A 172 9.13 -22.77 -13.59
CA TYR A 172 7.99 -23.44 -14.20
C TYR A 172 6.67 -22.73 -13.81
N MET A 173 5.94 -22.23 -14.82
CA MET A 173 4.65 -21.58 -14.64
C MET A 173 3.52 -22.60 -14.68
N THR A 174 3.09 -23.10 -13.52
CA THR A 174 1.98 -24.05 -13.41
C THR A 174 0.62 -23.40 -13.63
N GLU A 175 -0.40 -24.16 -14.02
CA GLU A 175 -1.77 -23.63 -14.16
C GLU A 175 -2.34 -23.07 -12.84
N PRO A 176 -2.15 -23.71 -11.66
CA PRO A 176 -2.54 -23.11 -10.39
C PRO A 176 -1.87 -21.76 -10.12
N LEU A 177 -0.59 -21.62 -10.47
CA LEU A 177 0.15 -20.38 -10.29
C LEU A 177 -0.37 -19.25 -11.18
N LYS A 178 -0.62 -19.54 -12.47
CA LYS A 178 -1.28 -18.60 -13.38
C LYS A 178 -2.62 -18.13 -12.84
N TYR A 179 -3.44 -19.08 -12.39
CA TYR A 179 -4.76 -18.79 -11.82
C TYR A 179 -4.66 -17.91 -10.58
N LEU A 180 -3.72 -18.18 -9.68
CA LEU A 180 -3.49 -17.36 -8.49
C LEU A 180 -3.13 -15.91 -8.86
N ILE A 181 -2.21 -15.73 -9.81
CA ILE A 181 -1.79 -14.40 -10.30
C ILE A 181 -3.00 -13.65 -10.91
N GLN A 182 -3.83 -14.34 -11.71
CA GLN A 182 -5.05 -13.76 -12.29
C GLN A 182 -6.07 -13.33 -11.22
N LEU A 183 -6.23 -14.12 -10.16
CA LEU A 183 -7.11 -13.75 -9.03
C LEU A 183 -6.65 -12.45 -8.38
N TYR A 184 -5.35 -12.30 -8.11
CA TYR A 184 -4.79 -11.08 -7.56
C TYR A 184 -4.92 -9.89 -8.52
N GLN A 185 -4.67 -10.09 -9.80
CA GLN A 185 -4.83 -9.06 -10.83
C GLN A 185 -6.29 -8.58 -10.91
N THR A 186 -7.25 -9.52 -10.97
CA THR A 186 -8.69 -9.19 -10.97
C THR A 186 -9.11 -8.47 -9.70
N ALA A 187 -8.57 -8.85 -8.54
CA ALA A 187 -8.82 -8.14 -7.30
C ALA A 187 -8.29 -6.72 -7.33
N ALA A 188 -7.08 -6.50 -7.85
CA ALA A 188 -6.47 -5.18 -8.01
C ALA A 188 -7.26 -4.29 -9.00
N GLU A 189 -7.69 -4.83 -10.16
CA GLU A 189 -8.48 -4.11 -11.16
C GLU A 189 -9.86 -3.70 -10.65
N ARG A 190 -10.56 -4.56 -9.91
CA ARG A 190 -11.84 -4.22 -9.25
C ARG A 190 -11.71 -3.07 -8.27
N VAL A 191 -10.50 -2.88 -7.75
CA VAL A 191 -10.17 -1.75 -6.89
C VAL A 191 -10.08 -0.46 -7.68
N GLN A 192 -9.44 -0.49 -8.86
CA GLN A 192 -9.25 0.68 -9.70
C GLN A 192 -10.51 1.07 -10.48
N GLY A 193 -11.31 0.09 -10.95
CA GLY A 193 -12.49 0.34 -11.79
C GLY A 193 -13.67 1.00 -11.08
N LYS A 194 -13.83 0.83 -9.77
CA LYS A 194 -14.93 1.46 -9.00
C LYS A 194 -14.82 2.98 -8.82
N TYR A 195 -13.69 3.58 -9.19
CA TYR A 195 -13.43 5.00 -8.99
C TYR A 195 -13.50 5.85 -10.27
N ASN A 196 -13.78 5.20 -11.41
CA ASN A 196 -13.97 5.89 -12.70
C ASN A 196 -15.44 6.10 -13.08
N GLU A 197 -16.38 5.70 -12.22
CA GLU A 197 -17.83 5.73 -12.51
C GLU A 197 -18.63 6.75 -11.68
N ASP A 198 -17.98 7.69 -10.92
CA ASP A 198 -18.67 8.76 -10.18
C ASP A 198 -18.18 10.16 -10.62
#